data_0a26695d473b358c3f77c5301962478f
#
_entry.id   0a26695d473b358c3f77c5301962478f
#
_cell.length_a   1.000
_cell.length_b   1.000
_cell.length_c   1.000
_cell.angle_alpha   90.00
_cell.angle_beta   90.00
_cell.angle_gamma   90.00
#
_symmetry.space_group_name_H-M   'P 1'
#
loop_
_entity.id
_entity.type
_entity.pdbx_description
1 polymer ?
#
loop_
_entity_poly.entity_id
_entity_poly.type
_entity_poly.pdbx_seq_one_letter_code
_entity_poly.pdbx_strand_id
1 'polypeptide(L)'
;DDLGSETIDVFSALGADWVLHLAASFFHVGCASIRREAARRAAVEAGLGIVFANSVGGVDGPILDGGSLVVAASGKLLLQAARFEDGLFAVDLDSKRPVSAEAEAPTSEISAAIVLGIRDYVRKNGFDRVVIGLSGGVDSAVTAALAVEALGAEAVIGTFIPCEHSSERSRADARALASNLGIELVEIPATDVHKELRTALPFQAAGIVDENLQARARAVLWMALANERRALVLAAGNKTEAAVGYATLYGDTTGALAPIGDLYKDEVYRLALFLGPRIPRSILEKAPSAELRPGQRDDDDLPPYPILDRLLRALIDENASRSQLIARGFEESVVDDVLCRFYASEFKRRQTPPAIVVSRAPLSRHRVPLTHAYRG
;
A
#
# COMPACT_ATOMS: atom_id res chain seq x y z
N ASP A 1 -5.26 -13.95 -16.05
CA ASP A 1 -3.96 -14.61 -16.19
C ASP A 1 -4.10 -16.10 -16.47
N ASP A 2 -5.27 -16.48 -16.94
CA ASP A 2 -5.52 -17.82 -17.40
C ASP A 2 -4.89 -17.96 -18.79
N LEU A 3 -3.82 -18.72 -18.89
CA LEU A 3 -3.42 -19.34 -20.16
C LEU A 3 -4.56 -20.34 -20.47
N GLY A 4 -5.66 -19.81 -21.03
CA GLY A 4 -6.88 -20.60 -21.23
C GLY A 4 -6.55 -21.90 -21.92
N SER A 5 -6.86 -23.02 -21.28
CA SER A 5 -6.57 -24.36 -21.80
C SER A 5 -7.09 -24.53 -23.23
N GLU A 6 -8.28 -24.01 -23.52
CA GLU A 6 -8.88 -24.05 -24.87
C GLU A 6 -8.03 -23.37 -25.93
N THR A 7 -7.40 -22.23 -25.64
CA THR A 7 -6.54 -21.50 -26.59
C THR A 7 -5.23 -22.27 -26.85
N ILE A 8 -4.64 -22.83 -25.80
CA ILE A 8 -3.40 -23.60 -25.89
C ILE A 8 -3.64 -24.92 -26.66
N ASP A 9 -4.76 -25.57 -26.45
CA ASP A 9 -5.16 -26.81 -27.18
C ASP A 9 -5.29 -26.54 -28.68
N VAL A 10 -5.80 -25.38 -29.09
CA VAL A 10 -5.86 -24.96 -30.49
C VAL A 10 -4.45 -24.85 -31.10
N PHE A 11 -3.50 -24.22 -30.39
CA PHE A 11 -2.12 -24.12 -30.88
C PHE A 11 -1.44 -25.49 -31.01
N SER A 12 -1.67 -26.41 -30.08
CA SER A 12 -1.19 -27.77 -30.12
C SER A 12 -1.76 -28.49 -31.34
N ALA A 13 -3.06 -28.40 -31.61
CA ALA A 13 -3.71 -29.00 -32.76
C ALA A 13 -3.22 -28.44 -34.12
N LEU A 14 -2.73 -27.21 -34.14
CA LEU A 14 -2.13 -26.56 -35.29
C LEU A 14 -0.65 -26.91 -35.50
N GLY A 15 -0.05 -27.72 -34.62
CA GLY A 15 1.33 -28.17 -34.71
C GLY A 15 2.37 -27.13 -34.29
N ALA A 16 2.02 -26.23 -33.38
CA ALA A 16 2.98 -25.30 -32.77
C ALA A 16 3.94 -26.05 -31.83
N ASP A 17 5.20 -25.62 -31.76
CA ASP A 17 6.19 -26.11 -30.78
C ASP A 17 6.23 -25.20 -29.53
N TRP A 18 5.94 -23.92 -29.72
CA TRP A 18 6.03 -22.88 -28.68
C TRP A 18 4.84 -21.93 -28.74
N VAL A 19 4.41 -21.48 -27.57
CA VAL A 19 3.43 -20.41 -27.39
C VAL A 19 4.14 -19.20 -26.78
N LEU A 20 4.03 -18.05 -27.45
CA LEU A 20 4.51 -16.75 -26.93
C LEU A 20 3.31 -15.99 -26.36
N HIS A 21 3.27 -15.88 -25.05
CA HIS A 21 2.25 -15.14 -24.31
C HIS A 21 2.79 -13.77 -23.87
N LEU A 22 2.41 -12.73 -24.60
CA LEU A 22 2.69 -11.34 -24.24
C LEU A 22 1.65 -10.86 -23.23
N ALA A 23 2.07 -10.53 -22.04
CA ALA A 23 1.18 -10.28 -20.89
C ALA A 23 1.40 -8.90 -20.24
N ALA A 24 0.33 -8.37 -19.66
CA ALA A 24 0.32 -7.28 -18.73
C ALA A 24 -0.38 -7.75 -17.44
N SER A 25 0.22 -8.76 -16.79
CA SER A 25 -0.33 -9.42 -15.62
C SER A 25 0.00 -8.64 -14.37
N PHE A 26 -1.05 -8.29 -13.60
CA PHE A 26 -0.90 -7.50 -12.39
C PHE A 26 -0.28 -8.30 -11.25
N PHE A 27 0.55 -7.60 -10.49
CA PHE A 27 1.13 -8.09 -9.26
C PHE A 27 0.10 -8.23 -8.14
N HIS A 28 0.27 -9.25 -7.37
CA HIS A 28 -0.15 -9.39 -5.97
C HIS A 28 0.83 -10.34 -5.28
N VAL A 29 0.94 -10.25 -3.97
CA VAL A 29 1.82 -11.15 -3.20
C VAL A 29 1.58 -12.60 -3.56
N GLY A 30 2.66 -13.33 -3.89
CA GLY A 30 2.63 -14.75 -4.27
C GLY A 30 2.21 -15.03 -5.72
N CYS A 31 1.93 -14.03 -6.56
CA CYS A 31 1.51 -14.25 -7.95
C CYS A 31 2.55 -14.96 -8.81
N ALA A 32 3.84 -14.77 -8.55
CA ALA A 32 4.92 -15.36 -9.32
C ALA A 32 4.89 -16.90 -9.28
N SER A 33 4.64 -17.49 -8.11
CA SER A 33 4.52 -18.95 -7.97
C SER A 33 3.28 -19.50 -8.69
N ILE A 34 2.19 -18.75 -8.66
CA ILE A 34 0.93 -19.12 -9.35
C ILE A 34 1.14 -19.11 -10.87
N ARG A 35 1.75 -18.04 -11.42
CA ARG A 35 2.05 -17.93 -12.86
C ARG A 35 2.98 -19.03 -13.32
N ARG A 36 4.04 -19.30 -12.56
CA ARG A 36 5.00 -20.37 -12.88
C ARG A 36 4.33 -21.74 -12.91
N GLU A 37 3.49 -22.05 -11.92
CA GLU A 37 2.78 -23.33 -11.89
C GLU A 37 1.72 -23.43 -13.00
N ALA A 38 1.02 -22.34 -13.31
CA ALA A 38 0.08 -22.30 -14.43
C ALA A 38 0.79 -22.56 -15.77
N ALA A 39 1.91 -21.88 -16.03
CA ALA A 39 2.71 -22.08 -17.23
C ALA A 39 3.27 -23.50 -17.30
N ARG A 40 3.74 -24.07 -16.18
CA ARG A 40 4.23 -25.44 -16.11
C ARG A 40 3.15 -26.47 -16.48
N ARG A 41 1.95 -26.33 -15.89
CA ARG A 41 0.82 -27.23 -16.20
C ARG A 41 0.43 -27.13 -17.66
N ALA A 42 0.21 -25.91 -18.15
CA ALA A 42 -0.16 -25.68 -19.54
C ALA A 42 0.87 -26.26 -20.54
N ALA A 43 2.17 -26.10 -20.27
CA ALA A 43 3.23 -26.66 -21.09
C ALA A 43 3.17 -28.18 -21.14
N VAL A 44 2.98 -28.85 -20.02
CA VAL A 44 2.93 -30.32 -19.91
C VAL A 44 1.65 -30.88 -20.56
N GLU A 45 0.51 -30.28 -20.28
CA GLU A 45 -0.79 -30.74 -20.76
C GLU A 45 -0.89 -30.64 -22.30
N ALA A 46 -0.41 -29.53 -22.86
CA ALA A 46 -0.47 -29.32 -24.30
C ALA A 46 0.76 -29.89 -25.10
N GLY A 47 1.82 -30.29 -24.41
CA GLY A 47 3.05 -30.71 -25.03
C GLY A 47 3.81 -29.59 -25.73
N LEU A 48 3.61 -28.32 -25.33
CA LEU A 48 4.17 -27.11 -25.94
C LEU A 48 5.11 -26.37 -25.00
N GLY A 49 6.17 -25.75 -25.53
CA GLY A 49 6.95 -24.79 -24.80
C GLY A 49 6.16 -23.46 -24.59
N ILE A 50 6.31 -22.81 -23.44
CA ILE A 50 5.66 -21.54 -23.13
C ILE A 50 6.69 -20.47 -22.82
N VAL A 51 6.62 -19.36 -23.55
CA VAL A 51 7.32 -18.10 -23.26
C VAL A 51 6.29 -17.12 -22.73
N PHE A 52 6.32 -16.84 -21.44
CA PHE A 52 5.50 -15.82 -20.81
C PHE A 52 6.33 -14.55 -20.64
N ALA A 53 6.03 -13.51 -21.42
CA ALA A 53 6.70 -12.22 -21.38
C ALA A 53 5.77 -11.19 -20.74
N ASN A 54 6.07 -10.79 -19.50
CA ASN A 54 5.26 -9.86 -18.73
C ASN A 54 5.87 -8.46 -18.69
N SER A 55 5.01 -7.44 -18.76
CA SER A 55 5.41 -6.04 -18.63
C SER A 55 5.87 -5.70 -17.21
N VAL A 56 6.66 -4.62 -17.10
CA VAL A 56 7.09 -4.02 -15.81
C VAL A 56 6.59 -2.60 -15.72
N GLY A 57 6.11 -2.18 -14.54
CA GLY A 57 5.78 -0.79 -14.23
C GLY A 57 4.53 -0.59 -13.41
N GLY A 58 4.35 0.62 -12.90
CA GLY A 58 3.12 1.06 -12.22
C GLY A 58 2.10 1.58 -13.21
N VAL A 59 0.82 1.17 -13.04
CA VAL A 59 -0.33 1.61 -13.85
C VAL A 59 -1.47 1.98 -12.92
N ASP A 60 -1.67 3.25 -12.64
CA ASP A 60 -2.71 3.83 -11.77
C ASP A 60 -2.68 3.28 -10.32
N GLY A 61 -2.23 2.39 -9.84
CA GLY A 61 -2.21 1.72 -8.54
C GLY A 61 -1.79 0.28 -8.68
N PRO A 62 -2.33 -0.52 -9.62
CA PRO A 62 -1.80 -1.83 -9.95
C PRO A 62 -0.35 -1.77 -10.43
N ILE A 63 0.42 -2.82 -10.10
CA ILE A 63 1.81 -2.99 -10.50
C ILE A 63 1.92 -4.15 -11.48
N LEU A 64 2.72 -3.97 -12.53
CA LEU A 64 3.18 -5.01 -13.42
C LEU A 64 4.61 -5.38 -12.98
N ASP A 65 4.79 -6.59 -12.49
CA ASP A 65 6.02 -6.98 -11.81
C ASP A 65 7.05 -7.68 -12.72
N GLY A 66 6.78 -7.82 -14.01
CA GLY A 66 7.66 -8.57 -14.89
C GLY A 66 7.70 -10.05 -14.51
N GLY A 67 8.89 -10.55 -14.17
CA GLY A 67 9.07 -11.94 -13.81
C GLY A 67 8.74 -12.88 -14.98
N SER A 68 9.08 -12.48 -16.20
CA SER A 68 8.93 -13.28 -17.42
C SER A 68 9.58 -14.64 -17.25
N LEU A 69 9.02 -15.67 -17.88
CA LEU A 69 9.53 -17.03 -17.71
C LEU A 69 9.43 -17.83 -19.01
N VAL A 70 10.28 -18.84 -19.11
CA VAL A 70 10.24 -19.82 -20.22
C VAL A 70 10.20 -21.22 -19.63
N VAL A 71 9.21 -21.99 -20.07
CA VAL A 71 8.98 -23.38 -19.65
C VAL A 71 8.97 -24.28 -20.89
N ALA A 72 9.77 -25.32 -20.90
CA ALA A 72 9.76 -26.34 -21.98
C ALA A 72 8.49 -27.18 -21.90
N ALA A 73 8.15 -27.88 -22.99
CA ALA A 73 7.05 -28.85 -23.09
C ALA A 73 7.07 -29.92 -21.98
N SER A 74 8.25 -30.24 -21.46
CA SER A 74 8.43 -31.17 -20.33
C SER A 74 8.03 -30.59 -18.96
N GLY A 75 7.63 -29.32 -18.89
CA GLY A 75 7.38 -28.59 -17.63
C GLY A 75 8.64 -28.06 -16.96
N LYS A 76 9.80 -28.16 -17.60
CA LYS A 76 11.07 -27.71 -17.08
C LYS A 76 11.20 -26.19 -17.25
N LEU A 77 11.51 -25.46 -16.16
CA LEU A 77 11.81 -24.04 -16.20
C LEU A 77 13.19 -23.81 -16.85
N LEU A 78 13.22 -23.07 -17.95
CA LEU A 78 14.43 -22.71 -18.69
C LEU A 78 14.92 -21.31 -18.39
N LEU A 79 14.00 -20.38 -18.05
CA LEU A 79 14.29 -19.01 -17.67
C LEU A 79 13.28 -18.53 -16.61
N GLN A 80 13.77 -17.81 -15.63
CA GLN A 80 12.98 -16.92 -14.74
C GLN A 80 13.69 -15.56 -14.74
N ALA A 81 13.07 -14.57 -15.34
CA ALA A 81 13.57 -13.21 -15.36
C ALA A 81 13.43 -12.53 -13.98
N ALA A 82 14.21 -11.49 -13.74
CA ALA A 82 14.09 -10.63 -12.59
C ALA A 82 12.67 -10.01 -12.53
N ARG A 83 12.26 -9.67 -11.33
CA ARG A 83 10.98 -9.00 -11.07
C ARG A 83 11.23 -7.54 -10.71
N PHE A 84 10.24 -6.69 -10.98
CA PHE A 84 10.25 -5.25 -10.70
C PHE A 84 11.34 -4.45 -11.42
N GLU A 85 12.01 -5.07 -12.40
CA GLU A 85 13.07 -4.47 -13.21
C GLU A 85 12.88 -4.80 -14.68
N ASP A 86 13.11 -3.82 -15.56
CA ASP A 86 13.15 -4.01 -16.99
C ASP A 86 14.45 -4.73 -17.38
N GLY A 87 14.38 -5.62 -18.36
CA GLY A 87 15.58 -6.32 -18.80
C GLY A 87 15.43 -7.06 -20.13
N LEU A 88 16.56 -7.36 -20.73
CA LEU A 88 16.69 -8.28 -21.87
C LEU A 88 17.28 -9.58 -21.36
N PHE A 89 16.54 -10.66 -21.52
CA PHE A 89 16.92 -11.99 -21.06
C PHE A 89 17.03 -12.93 -22.25
N ALA A 90 18.20 -13.52 -22.45
CA ALA A 90 18.44 -14.54 -23.45
C ALA A 90 18.30 -15.93 -22.84
N VAL A 91 17.68 -16.86 -23.55
CA VAL A 91 17.53 -18.25 -23.15
C VAL A 91 17.85 -19.20 -24.33
N ASP A 92 18.59 -20.25 -24.02
CA ASP A 92 18.77 -21.38 -24.93
C ASP A 92 17.62 -22.37 -24.71
N LEU A 93 16.74 -22.48 -25.69
CA LEU A 93 15.54 -23.33 -25.64
C LEU A 93 15.87 -24.83 -25.56
N ASP A 94 17.06 -25.25 -26.04
CA ASP A 94 17.56 -26.61 -25.98
C ASP A 94 18.33 -26.91 -24.67
N SER A 95 18.45 -25.95 -23.80
CA SER A 95 19.20 -26.07 -22.55
C SER A 95 18.70 -27.22 -21.68
N LYS A 96 19.63 -28.11 -21.29
CA LYS A 96 19.36 -29.18 -20.33
C LYS A 96 19.52 -28.74 -18.87
N ARG A 97 20.02 -27.53 -18.60
CA ARG A 97 20.21 -27.02 -17.25
C ARG A 97 18.92 -26.44 -16.71
N PRO A 98 18.40 -26.92 -15.55
CA PRO A 98 17.25 -26.32 -14.92
C PRO A 98 17.64 -24.97 -14.29
N VAL A 99 16.73 -24.01 -14.33
CA VAL A 99 16.83 -22.78 -13.54
C VAL A 99 16.05 -23.00 -12.25
N SER A 100 16.68 -22.69 -11.11
CA SER A 100 15.98 -22.63 -9.83
C SER A 100 15.37 -21.25 -9.66
N ALA A 101 14.08 -21.18 -9.39
CA ALA A 101 13.42 -19.95 -8.99
C ALA A 101 13.12 -20.05 -7.50
N GLU A 102 13.83 -19.25 -6.71
CA GLU A 102 13.55 -19.13 -5.29
C GLU A 102 12.27 -18.30 -5.07
N ALA A 103 11.49 -18.68 -4.07
CA ALA A 103 10.35 -17.88 -3.63
C ALA A 103 10.89 -16.71 -2.80
N GLU A 104 10.52 -15.50 -3.19
CA GLU A 104 10.82 -14.30 -2.40
C GLU A 104 9.93 -14.26 -1.14
N ALA A 105 10.45 -13.66 -0.07
CA ALA A 105 9.64 -13.41 1.11
C ALA A 105 8.53 -12.39 0.80
N PRO A 106 7.28 -12.60 1.26
CA PRO A 106 6.17 -11.69 0.98
C PRO A 106 6.47 -10.21 1.26
N THR A 107 7.20 -9.92 2.34
CA THR A 107 7.58 -8.55 2.71
C THR A 107 8.56 -7.92 1.71
N SER A 108 9.47 -8.70 1.13
CA SER A 108 10.39 -8.26 0.08
C SER A 108 9.61 -7.92 -1.21
N GLU A 109 8.67 -8.79 -1.61
CA GLU A 109 7.81 -8.54 -2.77
C GLU A 109 6.99 -7.26 -2.60
N ILE A 110 6.41 -7.03 -1.41
CA ILE A 110 5.64 -5.83 -1.08
C ILE A 110 6.53 -4.59 -1.19
N SER A 111 7.73 -4.62 -0.59
CA SER A 111 8.68 -3.50 -0.65
C SER A 111 9.01 -3.14 -2.08
N ALA A 112 9.42 -4.12 -2.89
CA ALA A 112 9.80 -3.91 -4.27
C ALA A 112 8.65 -3.36 -5.14
N ALA A 113 7.43 -3.87 -4.94
CA ALA A 113 6.24 -3.40 -5.64
C ALA A 113 5.91 -1.95 -5.30
N ILE A 114 5.97 -1.58 -4.01
CA ILE A 114 5.68 -0.21 -3.57
C ILE A 114 6.76 0.76 -4.08
N VAL A 115 8.02 0.38 -4.02
CA VAL A 115 9.16 1.17 -4.55
C VAL A 115 8.98 1.44 -6.04
N LEU A 116 8.67 0.41 -6.84
CA LEU A 116 8.36 0.55 -8.27
C LEU A 116 7.16 1.48 -8.48
N GLY A 117 6.08 1.29 -7.71
CA GLY A 117 4.87 2.08 -7.81
C GLY A 117 5.09 3.56 -7.50
N ILE A 118 5.81 3.90 -6.42
CA ILE A 118 6.17 5.29 -6.08
C ILE A 118 6.99 5.91 -7.20
N ARG A 119 8.06 5.23 -7.63
CA ARG A 119 8.97 5.71 -8.67
C ARG A 119 8.22 6.04 -9.95
N ASP A 120 7.40 5.11 -10.42
CA ASP A 120 6.67 5.26 -11.67
C ASP A 120 5.57 6.32 -11.58
N TYR A 121 4.81 6.33 -10.47
CA TYR A 121 3.76 7.31 -10.27
C TYR A 121 4.33 8.73 -10.28
N VAL A 122 5.38 8.98 -9.52
CA VAL A 122 6.00 10.31 -9.43
C VAL A 122 6.55 10.75 -10.78
N ARG A 123 7.37 9.90 -11.42
CA ARG A 123 8.04 10.25 -12.68
C ARG A 123 7.09 10.38 -13.87
N LYS A 124 6.11 9.47 -14.00
CA LYS A 124 5.14 9.49 -15.10
C LYS A 124 4.20 10.70 -15.02
N ASN A 125 3.99 11.25 -13.82
CA ASN A 125 3.25 12.50 -13.63
C ASN A 125 4.13 13.76 -13.79
N GLY A 126 5.40 13.63 -14.16
CA GLY A 126 6.29 14.75 -14.43
C GLY A 126 6.87 15.42 -13.18
N PHE A 127 6.87 14.71 -12.05
CA PHE A 127 7.50 15.17 -10.80
C PHE A 127 8.78 14.40 -10.53
N ASP A 128 9.65 15.03 -9.72
CA ASP A 128 10.91 14.45 -9.25
C ASP A 128 11.04 14.46 -7.72
N ARG A 129 10.09 15.06 -7.01
CA ARG A 129 10.10 15.24 -5.55
C ARG A 129 8.78 14.89 -4.91
N VAL A 130 8.87 14.49 -3.63
CA VAL A 130 7.70 14.22 -2.80
C VAL A 130 7.81 14.89 -1.43
N VAL A 131 6.65 15.25 -0.85
CA VAL A 131 6.50 15.75 0.51
C VAL A 131 5.77 14.70 1.34
N ILE A 132 6.23 14.41 2.54
CA ILE A 132 5.63 13.42 3.45
C ILE A 132 5.54 14.00 4.85
N GLY A 133 4.37 13.88 5.48
CA GLY A 133 4.20 14.22 6.90
C GLY A 133 4.84 13.16 7.80
N LEU A 134 5.84 13.52 8.58
CA LEU A 134 6.48 12.66 9.56
C LEU A 134 5.82 12.87 10.93
N SER A 135 4.86 12.04 11.27
CA SER A 135 4.10 12.14 12.54
C SER A 135 4.83 11.54 13.76
N GLY A 136 5.99 10.90 13.55
CA GLY A 136 6.62 10.03 14.54
C GLY A 136 5.91 8.70 14.74
N GLY A 137 4.99 8.32 13.84
CA GLY A 137 4.31 7.03 13.75
C GLY A 137 4.90 6.13 12.67
N VAL A 138 4.62 4.82 12.78
CA VAL A 138 5.18 3.77 11.91
C VAL A 138 4.76 3.93 10.45
N ASP A 139 3.53 4.35 10.18
CA ASP A 139 2.99 4.49 8.81
C ASP A 139 3.76 5.54 8.01
N SER A 140 3.94 6.73 8.59
CA SER A 140 4.72 7.80 7.98
C SER A 140 6.20 7.43 7.82
N ALA A 141 6.75 6.66 8.78
CA ALA A 141 8.12 6.19 8.73
C ALA A 141 8.36 5.19 7.60
N VAL A 142 7.47 4.21 7.43
CA VAL A 142 7.53 3.25 6.34
C VAL A 142 7.35 3.94 4.98
N THR A 143 6.37 4.83 4.87
CA THR A 143 6.14 5.59 3.64
C THR A 143 7.37 6.40 3.24
N ALA A 144 8.01 7.10 4.18
CA ALA A 144 9.21 7.88 3.92
C ALA A 144 10.41 7.00 3.51
N ALA A 145 10.64 5.88 4.19
CA ALA A 145 11.74 4.97 3.88
C ALA A 145 11.58 4.34 2.48
N LEU A 146 10.37 3.94 2.10
CA LEU A 146 10.07 3.42 0.75
C LEU A 146 10.21 4.51 -0.32
N ALA A 147 9.79 5.74 -0.03
CA ALA A 147 9.98 6.86 -0.94
C ALA A 147 11.47 7.18 -1.19
N VAL A 148 12.31 7.10 -0.16
CA VAL A 148 13.76 7.25 -0.29
C VAL A 148 14.36 6.12 -1.14
N GLU A 149 13.91 4.89 -0.97
CA GLU A 149 14.35 3.76 -1.80
C GLU A 149 13.94 3.92 -3.27
N ALA A 150 12.76 4.49 -3.52
CA ALA A 150 12.22 4.70 -4.85
C ALA A 150 12.87 5.87 -5.62
N LEU A 151 13.15 6.98 -4.93
CA LEU A 151 13.48 8.26 -5.56
C LEU A 151 14.88 8.80 -5.17
N GLY A 152 15.48 8.29 -4.10
CA GLY A 152 16.67 8.85 -3.45
C GLY A 152 16.33 9.89 -2.38
N ALA A 153 17.23 10.08 -1.42
CA ALA A 153 17.02 10.96 -0.26
C ALA A 153 16.77 12.42 -0.65
N GLU A 154 17.49 12.92 -1.66
CA GLU A 154 17.39 14.31 -2.16
C GLU A 154 16.01 14.65 -2.75
N ALA A 155 15.23 13.64 -3.13
CA ALA A 155 13.91 13.79 -3.70
C ALA A 155 12.79 13.77 -2.65
N VAL A 156 13.08 13.43 -1.40
CA VAL A 156 12.09 13.26 -0.33
C VAL A 156 12.22 14.38 0.69
N ILE A 157 11.12 15.12 0.92
CA ILE A 157 11.02 16.18 1.90
C ILE A 157 10.11 15.71 3.03
N GLY A 158 10.70 15.47 4.19
CA GLY A 158 9.96 15.19 5.42
C GLY A 158 9.39 16.49 6.02
N THR A 159 8.20 16.45 6.55
CA THR A 159 7.63 17.58 7.29
C THR A 159 7.19 17.14 8.67
N PHE A 160 7.50 17.92 9.69
CA PHE A 160 6.87 17.81 11.00
C PHE A 160 6.01 19.04 11.25
N ILE A 161 4.70 18.84 11.38
CA ILE A 161 3.72 19.92 11.50
C ILE A 161 3.02 19.81 12.87
N PRO A 162 3.66 20.29 13.96
CA PRO A 162 3.08 20.19 15.29
C PRO A 162 1.86 21.09 15.45
N CYS A 163 0.88 20.56 16.21
CA CYS A 163 -0.23 21.28 16.80
C CYS A 163 -0.11 21.25 18.33
N GLU A 164 -1.15 21.73 19.02
CA GLU A 164 -1.20 21.86 20.48
C GLU A 164 -0.89 20.56 21.25
N HIS A 165 -1.31 19.40 20.69
CA HIS A 165 -1.18 18.09 21.36
C HIS A 165 -0.03 17.22 20.82
N SER A 166 0.80 17.76 19.92
CA SER A 166 1.96 17.05 19.40
C SER A 166 3.03 16.86 20.46
N SER A 167 3.45 15.62 20.69
CA SER A 167 4.41 15.31 21.74
C SER A 167 5.86 15.61 21.31
N GLU A 168 6.70 15.95 22.29
CA GLU A 168 8.16 16.10 22.05
C GLU A 168 8.80 14.78 21.62
N ARG A 169 8.22 13.63 22.03
CA ARG A 169 8.65 12.31 21.56
C ARG A 169 8.43 12.18 20.06
N SER A 170 7.27 12.55 19.54
CA SER A 170 6.97 12.51 18.10
C SER A 170 7.89 13.42 17.31
N ARG A 171 8.25 14.59 17.83
CA ARG A 171 9.24 15.49 17.21
C ARG A 171 10.62 14.85 17.17
N ALA A 172 11.06 14.26 18.28
CA ALA A 172 12.35 13.56 18.35
C ALA A 172 12.39 12.38 17.38
N ASP A 173 11.32 11.59 17.32
CA ASP A 173 11.19 10.46 16.42
C ASP A 173 11.21 10.89 14.92
N ALA A 174 10.52 11.97 14.57
CA ALA A 174 10.53 12.52 13.22
C ALA A 174 11.95 13.03 12.81
N ARG A 175 12.64 13.71 13.71
CA ARG A 175 14.02 14.16 13.49
C ARG A 175 15.00 12.99 13.33
N ALA A 176 14.89 11.98 14.20
CA ALA A 176 15.72 10.78 14.14
C ALA A 176 15.49 10.01 12.82
N LEU A 177 14.23 9.86 12.40
CA LEU A 177 13.88 9.24 11.14
C LEU A 177 14.47 10.01 9.95
N ALA A 178 14.27 11.32 9.89
CA ALA A 178 14.82 12.17 8.82
C ALA A 178 16.35 12.07 8.75
N SER A 179 17.03 12.08 9.89
CA SER A 179 18.47 11.88 9.98
C SER A 179 18.92 10.51 9.47
N ASN A 180 18.23 9.42 9.87
CA ASN A 180 18.54 8.07 9.43
C ASN A 180 18.34 7.87 7.92
N LEU A 181 17.35 8.56 7.35
CA LEU A 181 17.03 8.50 5.92
C LEU A 181 17.87 9.50 5.09
N GLY A 182 18.57 10.44 5.73
CA GLY A 182 19.33 11.48 5.06
C GLY A 182 18.47 12.49 4.29
N ILE A 183 17.23 12.71 4.70
CA ILE A 183 16.28 13.61 4.03
C ILE A 183 16.18 14.98 4.69
N GLU A 184 15.79 16.00 3.91
CA GLU A 184 15.41 17.32 4.45
C GLU A 184 14.22 17.17 5.40
N LEU A 185 14.27 17.82 6.58
CA LEU A 185 13.12 17.93 7.49
C LEU A 185 12.71 19.39 7.64
N VAL A 186 11.48 19.71 7.24
CA VAL A 186 10.89 21.05 7.38
C VAL A 186 9.89 21.03 8.54
N GLU A 187 10.13 21.83 9.57
CA GLU A 187 9.19 21.99 10.70
C GLU A 187 8.32 23.22 10.49
N ILE A 188 7.00 23.04 10.46
CA ILE A 188 6.02 24.11 10.24
C ILE A 188 4.94 24.02 11.32
N PRO A 189 4.97 24.87 12.38
CA PRO A 189 3.92 24.85 13.39
C PRO A 189 2.54 25.20 12.83
N ALA A 190 1.54 24.36 13.07
CA ALA A 190 0.16 24.60 12.64
C ALA A 190 -0.71 25.27 13.74
N THR A 191 -0.16 25.54 14.92
CA THR A 191 -0.90 26.04 16.08
C THR A 191 -1.64 27.35 15.79
N ASP A 192 -0.96 28.31 15.14
CA ASP A 192 -1.59 29.59 14.83
C ASP A 192 -2.66 29.44 13.73
N VAL A 193 -2.39 28.65 12.70
CA VAL A 193 -3.37 28.35 11.63
C VAL A 193 -4.62 27.70 12.23
N HIS A 194 -4.44 26.71 13.11
CA HIS A 194 -5.55 26.03 13.79
C HIS A 194 -6.36 27.01 14.66
N LYS A 195 -5.69 27.88 15.41
CA LYS A 195 -6.33 28.90 16.25
C LYS A 195 -7.17 29.87 15.41
N GLU A 196 -6.62 30.38 14.30
CA GLU A 196 -7.33 31.28 13.40
C GLU A 196 -8.55 30.60 12.75
N LEU A 197 -8.42 29.34 12.35
CA LEU A 197 -9.54 28.55 11.82
C LEU A 197 -10.65 28.39 12.87
N ARG A 198 -10.31 28.12 14.14
CA ARG A 198 -11.29 28.05 15.25
C ARG A 198 -11.99 29.38 15.45
N THR A 199 -11.25 30.49 15.39
CA THR A 199 -11.77 31.84 15.59
C THR A 199 -12.73 32.28 14.49
N ALA A 200 -12.50 31.79 13.25
CA ALA A 200 -13.36 32.09 12.10
C ALA A 200 -14.72 31.38 12.14
N LEU A 201 -14.88 30.36 12.98
CA LEU A 201 -16.14 29.62 13.06
C LEU A 201 -17.18 30.35 13.92
N PRO A 202 -18.47 30.34 13.52
CA PRO A 202 -19.57 30.96 14.28
C PRO A 202 -20.01 30.12 15.49
N PHE A 203 -19.25 29.05 15.84
CA PHE A 203 -19.49 28.15 16.96
C PHE A 203 -18.15 27.71 17.58
N GLN A 204 -18.18 27.17 18.79
CA GLN A 204 -17.00 26.62 19.44
C GLN A 204 -16.67 25.24 18.88
N ALA A 205 -15.50 25.08 18.26
CA ALA A 205 -15.00 23.79 17.82
C ALA A 205 -14.58 22.95 19.05
N ALA A 206 -15.12 21.71 19.15
CA ALA A 206 -14.78 20.77 20.21
C ALA A 206 -14.88 19.33 19.70
N GLY A 207 -14.19 18.37 20.37
CA GLY A 207 -14.20 16.96 20.02
C GLY A 207 -13.77 16.74 18.58
N ILE A 208 -14.49 15.88 17.85
CA ILE A 208 -14.19 15.50 16.46
C ILE A 208 -14.10 16.71 15.51
N VAL A 209 -14.81 17.79 15.77
CA VAL A 209 -14.74 19.01 14.93
C VAL A 209 -13.36 19.63 15.07
N ASP A 210 -12.85 19.74 16.27
CA ASP A 210 -11.53 20.32 16.55
C ASP A 210 -10.39 19.41 16.08
N GLU A 211 -10.51 18.12 16.33
CA GLU A 211 -9.57 17.10 15.83
C GLU A 211 -9.43 17.14 14.31
N ASN A 212 -10.56 17.13 13.59
CA ASN A 212 -10.57 17.23 12.14
C ASN A 212 -10.05 18.58 11.61
N LEU A 213 -10.25 19.66 12.35
CA LEU A 213 -9.74 20.97 12.01
C LEU A 213 -8.21 21.03 12.07
N GLN A 214 -7.61 20.38 13.09
CA GLN A 214 -6.16 20.23 13.21
C GLN A 214 -5.57 19.45 12.03
N ALA A 215 -6.18 18.33 11.66
CA ALA A 215 -5.73 17.51 10.53
C ALA A 215 -5.78 18.30 9.22
N ARG A 216 -6.84 19.10 8.99
CA ARG A 216 -6.97 19.94 7.80
C ARG A 216 -6.01 21.13 7.79
N ALA A 217 -5.71 21.73 8.95
CA ALA A 217 -4.68 22.75 9.05
C ALA A 217 -3.31 22.24 8.59
N ARG A 218 -2.94 21.01 8.98
CA ARG A 218 -1.73 20.35 8.49
C ARG A 218 -1.77 20.14 6.98
N ALA A 219 -2.90 19.71 6.43
CA ALA A 219 -3.05 19.45 4.99
C ALA A 219 -2.83 20.70 4.14
N VAL A 220 -3.35 21.86 4.57
CA VAL A 220 -3.12 23.14 3.89
C VAL A 220 -1.61 23.45 3.82
N LEU A 221 -0.89 23.25 4.93
CA LEU A 221 0.55 23.51 4.99
C LEU A 221 1.36 22.52 4.13
N TRP A 222 0.99 21.24 4.08
CA TRP A 222 1.59 20.27 3.17
C TRP A 222 1.42 20.68 1.72
N MET A 223 0.20 21.06 1.32
CA MET A 223 -0.08 21.44 -0.07
C MET A 223 0.65 22.75 -0.45
N ALA A 224 0.76 23.71 0.46
CA ALA A 224 1.52 24.93 0.23
C ALA A 224 3.01 24.63 0.00
N LEU A 225 3.62 23.79 0.84
CA LEU A 225 5.02 23.39 0.68
C LEU A 225 5.22 22.58 -0.62
N ALA A 226 4.29 21.66 -0.93
CA ALA A 226 4.36 20.86 -2.15
C ALA A 226 4.32 21.74 -3.41
N ASN A 227 3.48 22.78 -3.42
CA ASN A 227 3.44 23.74 -4.51
C ASN A 227 4.74 24.53 -4.64
N GLU A 228 5.29 25.02 -3.52
CA GLU A 228 6.58 25.76 -3.48
C GLU A 228 7.73 24.90 -4.00
N ARG A 229 7.76 23.62 -3.63
CA ARG A 229 8.85 22.69 -3.96
C ARG A 229 8.60 21.92 -5.26
N ARG A 230 7.50 22.14 -5.97
CA ARG A 230 7.06 21.37 -7.15
C ARG A 230 7.08 19.86 -6.88
N ALA A 231 6.51 19.46 -5.75
CA ALA A 231 6.50 18.09 -5.26
C ALA A 231 5.07 17.54 -5.16
N LEU A 232 4.95 16.20 -5.15
CA LEU A 232 3.68 15.52 -4.80
C LEU A 232 3.64 15.23 -3.30
N VAL A 233 2.47 15.35 -2.69
CA VAL A 233 2.25 14.88 -1.31
C VAL A 233 1.96 13.38 -1.34
N LEU A 234 2.64 12.60 -0.48
CA LEU A 234 2.31 11.20 -0.24
C LEU A 234 1.50 11.07 1.06
N ALA A 235 0.33 10.44 0.97
CA ALA A 235 -0.49 10.11 2.13
C ALA A 235 0.01 8.81 2.80
N ALA A 236 0.06 8.79 4.12
CA ALA A 236 0.57 7.65 4.89
C ALA A 236 -0.53 6.78 5.51
N GLY A 237 -1.79 6.92 5.06
CA GLY A 237 -2.90 6.07 5.51
C GLY A 237 -2.75 4.63 5.02
N ASN A 238 -3.12 3.67 5.86
CA ASN A 238 -3.07 2.24 5.56
C ASN A 238 -4.46 1.65 5.30
N LYS A 239 -4.53 0.38 4.86
CA LYS A 239 -5.76 -0.33 4.50
C LYS A 239 -6.71 -0.50 5.69
N THR A 240 -6.18 -0.78 6.88
CA THR A 240 -6.98 -0.98 8.09
C THR A 240 -7.73 0.30 8.46
N GLU A 241 -7.03 1.44 8.52
CA GLU A 241 -7.61 2.74 8.82
C GLU A 241 -8.64 3.16 7.76
N ALA A 242 -8.30 3.00 6.49
CA ALA A 242 -9.21 3.29 5.37
C ALA A 242 -10.47 2.42 5.39
N ALA A 243 -10.35 1.13 5.76
CA ALA A 243 -11.49 0.22 5.83
C ALA A 243 -12.54 0.66 6.84
N VAL A 244 -12.11 1.07 8.05
CA VAL A 244 -13.03 1.51 9.11
C VAL A 244 -13.28 3.02 9.12
N GLY A 245 -12.68 3.77 8.15
CA GLY A 245 -12.83 5.21 8.04
C GLY A 245 -12.19 6.01 9.16
N TYR A 246 -11.17 5.45 9.81
CA TYR A 246 -10.38 6.14 10.84
C TYR A 246 -9.37 7.08 10.17
N ALA A 247 -9.91 8.11 9.54
CA ALA A 247 -9.18 9.12 8.78
C ALA A 247 -10.03 10.38 8.62
N THR A 248 -9.37 11.51 8.49
CA THR A 248 -9.99 12.82 8.24
C THR A 248 -9.91 13.17 6.77
N LEU A 249 -11.07 13.27 6.10
CA LEU A 249 -11.13 13.76 4.72
C LEU A 249 -10.51 15.16 4.61
N TYR A 250 -9.63 15.32 3.59
CA TYR A 250 -8.89 16.55 3.33
C TYR A 250 -7.97 16.96 4.48
N GLY A 251 -7.68 16.02 5.39
CA GLY A 251 -6.71 16.13 6.47
C GLY A 251 -5.55 15.15 6.19
N ASP A 252 -5.45 14.11 6.99
CA ASP A 252 -4.45 13.03 6.84
C ASP A 252 -4.62 12.18 5.57
N THR A 253 -5.81 12.22 4.94
CA THR A 253 -6.04 11.63 3.61
C THR A 253 -5.50 12.48 2.46
N THR A 254 -4.95 13.66 2.72
CA THR A 254 -4.44 14.54 1.66
C THR A 254 -3.18 13.97 1.03
N GLY A 255 -3.18 13.86 -0.29
CA GLY A 255 -2.05 13.40 -1.06
C GLY A 255 -2.40 13.05 -2.50
N ALA A 256 -1.39 12.82 -3.31
CA ALA A 256 -1.53 12.37 -4.70
C ALA A 256 -1.50 10.84 -4.81
N LEU A 257 -0.82 10.16 -3.86
CA LEU A 257 -0.67 8.72 -3.80
C LEU A 257 -0.65 8.27 -2.34
N ALA A 258 -1.22 7.11 -2.03
CA ALA A 258 -1.14 6.43 -0.75
C ALA A 258 -0.31 5.14 -0.89
N PRO A 259 1.03 5.19 -0.74
CA PRO A 259 1.90 4.05 -1.03
C PRO A 259 1.57 2.79 -0.24
N ILE A 260 1.19 2.93 1.03
CA ILE A 260 0.84 1.82 1.92
C ILE A 260 -0.68 1.61 2.08
N GLY A 261 -1.49 2.25 1.23
CA GLY A 261 -2.96 2.24 1.31
C GLY A 261 -3.61 0.88 1.09
N ASP A 262 -2.88 -0.12 0.59
CA ASP A 262 -3.35 -1.51 0.45
C ASP A 262 -2.70 -2.48 1.45
N LEU A 263 -1.97 -1.97 2.48
CA LEU A 263 -1.38 -2.75 3.55
C LEU A 263 -2.23 -2.70 4.82
N TYR A 264 -2.48 -3.85 5.44
CA TYR A 264 -2.99 -3.91 6.80
C TYR A 264 -1.94 -3.42 7.81
N LYS A 265 -2.38 -3.00 8.99
CA LYS A 265 -1.49 -2.44 10.02
C LYS A 265 -0.34 -3.38 10.41
N ASP A 266 -0.62 -4.66 10.55
CA ASP A 266 0.41 -5.67 10.85
C ASP A 266 1.43 -5.84 9.70
N GLU A 267 1.02 -5.63 8.45
CA GLU A 267 1.92 -5.64 7.29
C GLU A 267 2.82 -4.42 7.28
N VAL A 268 2.30 -3.26 7.69
CA VAL A 268 3.12 -2.05 7.88
C VAL A 268 4.19 -2.28 8.94
N TYR A 269 3.86 -2.90 10.08
CA TYR A 269 4.86 -3.24 11.11
C TYR A 269 5.89 -4.24 10.60
N ARG A 270 5.47 -5.29 9.87
CA ARG A 270 6.42 -6.26 9.26
C ARG A 270 7.36 -5.59 8.27
N LEU A 271 6.83 -4.66 7.47
CA LEU A 271 7.63 -3.90 6.52
C LEU A 271 8.59 -2.94 7.23
N ALA A 272 8.16 -2.31 8.32
CA ALA A 272 9.03 -1.48 9.16
C ALA A 272 10.22 -2.27 9.74
N LEU A 273 9.97 -3.50 10.21
CA LEU A 273 11.03 -4.40 10.68
C LEU A 273 11.97 -4.84 9.54
N PHE A 274 11.44 -5.10 8.35
CA PHE A 274 12.21 -5.45 7.16
C PHE A 274 13.13 -4.29 6.71
N LEU A 275 12.64 -3.05 6.78
CA LEU A 275 13.40 -1.84 6.48
C LEU A 275 14.55 -1.58 7.49
N GLY A 276 14.50 -2.24 8.64
CA GLY A 276 15.59 -2.33 9.61
C GLY A 276 15.97 -0.98 10.25
N PRO A 277 17.28 -0.69 10.45
CA PRO A 277 17.74 0.45 11.24
C PRO A 277 17.42 1.81 10.64
N ARG A 278 16.92 1.88 9.41
CA ARG A 278 16.40 3.12 8.82
C ARG A 278 15.24 3.70 9.64
N ILE A 279 14.43 2.83 10.25
CA ILE A 279 13.31 3.23 11.11
C ILE A 279 13.77 3.17 12.58
N PRO A 280 13.73 4.30 13.32
CA PRO A 280 14.08 4.32 14.74
C PRO A 280 13.23 3.32 15.54
N ARG A 281 13.87 2.60 16.47
CA ARG A 281 13.20 1.61 17.31
C ARG A 281 12.10 2.23 18.19
N SER A 282 12.30 3.48 18.62
CA SER A 282 11.32 4.24 19.38
C SER A 282 9.95 4.39 18.68
N ILE A 283 9.96 4.45 17.32
CA ILE A 283 8.75 4.49 16.49
C ILE A 283 8.01 3.15 16.53
N LEU A 284 8.75 2.03 16.49
CA LEU A 284 8.16 0.67 16.53
C LEU A 284 7.56 0.33 17.88
N GLU A 285 8.13 0.88 18.97
CA GLU A 285 7.69 0.66 20.35
C GLU A 285 6.60 1.64 20.82
N LYS A 286 6.30 2.65 20.00
CA LYS A 286 5.27 3.64 20.30
C LYS A 286 3.88 3.08 20.01
N ALA A 287 2.95 3.23 20.95
CA ALA A 287 1.55 2.92 20.70
C ALA A 287 0.98 3.84 19.59
N PRO A 288 0.19 3.31 18.64
CA PRO A 288 -0.44 4.11 17.61
C PRO A 288 -1.35 5.20 18.19
N SER A 289 -1.22 6.43 17.65
CA SER A 289 -2.01 7.58 18.07
C SER A 289 -1.98 8.68 17.01
N ALA A 290 -3.12 9.32 16.77
CA ALA A 290 -3.23 10.49 15.90
C ALA A 290 -2.77 11.81 16.58
N GLU A 291 -2.57 11.83 17.89
CA GLU A 291 -2.17 13.01 18.71
C GLU A 291 -3.00 14.28 18.44
N LEU A 292 -4.32 14.11 18.27
CA LEU A 292 -5.27 15.21 18.03
C LEU A 292 -5.95 15.68 19.33
N ARG A 293 -5.86 14.90 20.40
CA ARG A 293 -6.34 15.21 21.76
C ARG A 293 -5.34 14.73 22.82
N PRO A 294 -5.39 15.25 24.05
CA PRO A 294 -4.47 14.84 25.11
C PRO A 294 -4.54 13.35 25.40
N GLY A 295 -3.37 12.69 25.37
CA GLY A 295 -3.23 11.26 25.72
C GLY A 295 -3.95 10.28 24.80
N GLN A 296 -4.38 10.70 23.63
CA GLN A 296 -5.10 9.86 22.65
C GLN A 296 -4.33 8.59 22.28
N ARG A 297 -5.06 7.48 22.17
CA ARG A 297 -4.58 6.21 21.63
C ARG A 297 -5.61 5.69 20.64
N ASP A 298 -5.17 5.02 19.60
CA ASP A 298 -6.10 4.44 18.61
C ASP A 298 -6.99 3.36 19.24
N ASP A 299 -6.49 2.64 20.27
CA ASP A 299 -7.26 1.66 21.03
C ASP A 299 -8.42 2.27 21.85
N ASP A 300 -8.47 3.60 22.00
CA ASP A 300 -9.62 4.30 22.64
C ASP A 300 -10.85 4.30 21.72
N ASP A 301 -10.63 4.25 20.41
CA ASP A 301 -11.65 4.42 19.37
C ASP A 301 -11.86 3.15 18.52
N LEU A 302 -10.88 2.25 18.46
CA LEU A 302 -10.87 1.07 17.59
C LEU A 302 -10.61 -0.21 18.40
N PRO A 303 -11.09 -1.37 17.94
CA PRO A 303 -10.60 -2.64 18.44
C PRO A 303 -9.07 -2.75 18.26
N PRO A 304 -8.36 -3.48 19.14
CA PRO A 304 -6.92 -3.69 18.99
C PRO A 304 -6.56 -4.17 17.57
N TYR A 305 -5.55 -3.56 16.95
CA TYR A 305 -5.16 -3.85 15.56
C TYR A 305 -5.00 -5.33 15.22
N PRO A 306 -4.43 -6.20 16.10
CA PRO A 306 -4.34 -7.64 15.79
C PRO A 306 -5.69 -8.33 15.61
N ILE A 307 -6.74 -7.85 16.30
CA ILE A 307 -8.13 -8.35 16.14
C ILE A 307 -8.74 -7.72 14.89
N LEU A 308 -8.61 -6.41 14.74
CA LEU A 308 -9.18 -5.64 13.63
C LEU A 308 -8.65 -6.13 12.28
N ASP A 309 -7.33 -6.31 12.12
CA ASP A 309 -6.73 -6.78 10.88
C ASP A 309 -7.19 -8.20 10.50
N ARG A 310 -7.31 -9.09 11.48
CA ARG A 310 -7.84 -10.46 11.24
C ARG A 310 -9.29 -10.43 10.79
N LEU A 311 -10.12 -9.59 11.41
CA LEU A 311 -11.52 -9.44 11.05
C LEU A 311 -11.67 -8.84 9.65
N LEU A 312 -10.93 -7.77 9.35
CA LEU A 312 -10.95 -7.12 8.05
C LEU A 312 -10.44 -8.03 6.92
N ARG A 313 -9.42 -8.85 7.16
CA ARG A 313 -9.00 -9.88 6.19
C ARG A 313 -10.11 -10.87 5.89
N ALA A 314 -10.76 -11.40 6.91
CA ALA A 314 -11.88 -12.30 6.71
C ALA A 314 -13.03 -11.63 5.94
N LEU A 315 -13.34 -10.37 6.25
CA LEU A 315 -14.38 -9.60 5.58
C LEU A 315 -14.03 -9.26 4.13
N ILE A 316 -12.84 -8.71 3.89
CA ILE A 316 -12.45 -8.12 2.60
C ILE A 316 -11.81 -9.16 1.68
N ASP A 317 -10.84 -9.93 2.18
CA ASP A 317 -10.05 -10.82 1.33
C ASP A 317 -10.78 -12.15 1.08
N GLU A 318 -11.64 -12.59 2.04
CA GLU A 318 -12.37 -13.85 1.98
C GLU A 318 -13.89 -13.66 1.79
N ASN A 319 -14.39 -12.43 1.78
CA ASN A 319 -15.82 -12.09 1.67
C ASN A 319 -16.69 -12.77 2.73
N ALA A 320 -16.18 -12.91 3.96
CA ALA A 320 -16.91 -13.56 5.04
C ALA A 320 -18.13 -12.73 5.46
N SER A 321 -19.30 -13.40 5.59
CA SER A 321 -20.52 -12.79 6.12
C SER A 321 -20.43 -12.57 7.63
N ARG A 322 -21.30 -11.71 8.19
CA ARG A 322 -21.44 -11.49 9.64
C ARG A 322 -21.50 -12.81 10.43
N SER A 323 -22.36 -13.74 10.00
CA SER A 323 -22.50 -15.04 10.67
C SER A 323 -21.23 -15.89 10.61
N GLN A 324 -20.50 -15.85 9.50
CA GLN A 324 -19.21 -16.54 9.37
C GLN A 324 -18.12 -15.92 10.25
N LEU A 325 -18.12 -14.58 10.40
CA LEU A 325 -17.18 -13.90 11.30
C LEU A 325 -17.43 -14.32 12.76
N ILE A 326 -18.67 -14.33 13.22
CA ILE A 326 -19.05 -14.81 14.56
C ILE A 326 -18.67 -16.29 14.74
N ALA A 327 -18.95 -17.13 13.74
CA ALA A 327 -18.60 -18.55 13.78
C ALA A 327 -17.07 -18.80 13.84
N ARG A 328 -16.25 -17.85 13.38
CA ARG A 328 -14.77 -17.88 13.51
C ARG A 328 -14.27 -17.42 14.88
N GLY A 329 -15.18 -17.09 15.80
CA GLY A 329 -14.86 -16.73 17.18
C GLY A 329 -14.59 -15.23 17.41
N PHE A 330 -14.96 -14.35 16.47
CA PHE A 330 -14.97 -12.90 16.74
C PHE A 330 -16.18 -12.57 17.62
N GLU A 331 -15.99 -11.65 18.57
CA GLU A 331 -17.06 -11.16 19.43
C GLU A 331 -18.10 -10.41 18.60
N GLU A 332 -19.38 -10.70 18.83
CA GLU A 332 -20.49 -10.16 18.04
C GLU A 332 -20.54 -8.63 18.04
N SER A 333 -20.32 -8.02 19.20
CA SER A 333 -20.27 -6.54 19.33
C SER A 333 -19.15 -5.92 18.50
N VAL A 334 -17.98 -6.57 18.43
CA VAL A 334 -16.84 -6.10 17.62
C VAL A 334 -17.12 -6.27 16.14
N VAL A 335 -17.74 -7.38 15.74
CA VAL A 335 -18.16 -7.61 14.35
C VAL A 335 -19.14 -6.52 13.90
N ASP A 336 -20.15 -6.22 14.71
CA ASP A 336 -21.17 -5.22 14.40
C ASP A 336 -20.60 -3.81 14.30
N ASP A 337 -19.71 -3.42 15.22
CA ASP A 337 -19.03 -2.11 15.16
C ASP A 337 -18.18 -1.99 13.89
N VAL A 338 -17.36 -3.00 13.58
CA VAL A 338 -16.48 -2.97 12.41
C VAL A 338 -17.29 -2.96 11.11
N LEU A 339 -18.35 -3.75 11.00
CA LEU A 339 -19.23 -3.74 9.82
C LEU A 339 -19.91 -2.38 9.66
N CYS A 340 -20.44 -1.81 10.74
CA CYS A 340 -21.04 -0.47 10.71
C CYS A 340 -20.06 0.58 10.21
N ARG A 341 -18.82 0.61 10.75
CA ARG A 341 -17.76 1.51 10.30
C ARG A 341 -17.38 1.27 8.84
N PHE A 342 -17.21 0.02 8.44
CA PHE A 342 -16.82 -0.35 7.09
C PHE A 342 -17.83 0.16 6.06
N TYR A 343 -19.12 -0.10 6.26
CA TYR A 343 -20.15 0.35 5.34
C TYR A 343 -20.35 1.87 5.39
N ALA A 344 -20.31 2.48 6.56
CA ALA A 344 -20.47 3.93 6.71
C ALA A 344 -19.31 4.74 6.12
N SER A 345 -18.16 4.13 5.88
CA SER A 345 -16.92 4.82 5.47
C SER A 345 -16.68 4.84 3.96
N GLU A 346 -17.55 4.23 3.14
CA GLU A 346 -17.36 4.17 1.69
C GLU A 346 -17.18 5.56 1.06
N PHE A 347 -17.92 6.56 1.52
CA PHE A 347 -17.81 7.92 1.00
C PHE A 347 -16.42 8.53 1.25
N LYS A 348 -15.72 8.14 2.33
CA LYS A 348 -14.34 8.52 2.60
C LYS A 348 -13.39 7.81 1.63
N ARG A 349 -13.52 6.49 1.48
CA ARG A 349 -12.68 5.68 0.59
C ARG A 349 -12.73 6.14 -0.86
N ARG A 350 -13.88 6.66 -1.31
CA ARG A 350 -14.02 7.21 -2.68
C ARG A 350 -13.28 8.54 -2.91
N GLN A 351 -12.79 9.16 -1.85
CA GLN A 351 -12.14 10.47 -1.88
C GLN A 351 -10.69 10.41 -1.36
N THR A 352 -10.16 9.22 -1.14
CA THR A 352 -8.75 9.02 -0.79
C THR A 352 -7.88 8.95 -2.04
N PRO A 353 -6.58 9.27 -1.94
CA PRO A 353 -5.63 9.06 -3.02
C PRO A 353 -5.60 7.60 -3.49
N PRO A 354 -5.20 7.33 -4.74
CA PRO A 354 -4.99 5.97 -5.20
C PRO A 354 -3.93 5.27 -4.36
N ALA A 355 -4.19 4.01 -4.01
CA ALA A 355 -3.23 3.15 -3.32
C ALA A 355 -2.41 2.32 -4.32
N ILE A 356 -1.15 2.03 -4.00
CA ILE A 356 -0.39 1.01 -4.71
C ILE A 356 -0.94 -0.36 -4.32
N VAL A 357 -1.41 -1.11 -5.32
CA VAL A 357 -2.08 -2.39 -5.12
C VAL A 357 -1.05 -3.51 -5.00
N VAL A 358 -1.05 -4.18 -3.86
CA VAL A 358 -0.17 -5.32 -3.55
C VAL A 358 -0.94 -6.56 -3.13
N SER A 359 -2.21 -6.42 -2.76
CA SER A 359 -3.08 -7.53 -2.35
C SER A 359 -4.00 -7.99 -3.48
N ARG A 360 -4.59 -9.19 -3.32
CA ARG A 360 -5.63 -9.71 -4.24
C ARG A 360 -6.95 -8.96 -4.14
N ALA A 361 -7.25 -8.44 -2.96
CA ALA A 361 -8.51 -7.78 -2.63
C ALA A 361 -8.28 -6.34 -2.14
N PRO A 362 -7.80 -5.41 -3.00
CA PRO A 362 -7.65 -4.03 -2.62
C PRO A 362 -9.01 -3.38 -2.39
N LEU A 363 -9.08 -2.41 -1.47
CA LEU A 363 -10.32 -1.67 -1.18
C LEU A 363 -10.92 -0.99 -2.42
N SER A 364 -10.09 -0.61 -3.40
CA SER A 364 -10.55 -0.04 -4.66
C SER A 364 -11.43 -0.98 -5.50
N ARG A 365 -11.30 -2.29 -5.31
CA ARG A 365 -12.14 -3.33 -5.94
C ARG A 365 -13.31 -3.79 -5.06
N HIS A 366 -13.22 -3.55 -3.74
CA HIS A 366 -14.25 -3.93 -2.77
C HIS A 366 -15.19 -2.75 -2.48
N ARG A 367 -15.96 -2.34 -3.51
CA ARG A 367 -16.82 -1.15 -3.46
C ARG A 367 -18.21 -1.51 -2.98
N VAL A 368 -18.72 -0.75 -2.01
CA VAL A 368 -20.13 -0.80 -1.61
C VAL A 368 -20.89 0.40 -2.19
N PRO A 369 -22.23 0.33 -2.34
CA PRO A 369 -22.99 1.49 -2.80
C PRO A 369 -22.80 2.70 -1.88
N LEU A 370 -22.69 3.91 -2.44
CA LEU A 370 -22.61 5.15 -1.65
C LEU A 370 -23.95 5.53 -1.02
N THR A 371 -25.04 5.23 -1.73
CA THR A 371 -26.40 5.59 -1.32
C THR A 371 -27.14 4.37 -0.77
N HIS A 372 -26.84 4.03 0.49
CA HIS A 372 -27.49 2.92 1.18
C HIS A 372 -27.69 3.23 2.66
N ALA A 373 -28.64 2.54 3.29
CA ALA A 373 -28.89 2.61 4.73
C ALA A 373 -28.39 1.37 5.49
N TYR A 374 -27.66 0.48 4.79
CA TYR A 374 -27.12 -0.72 5.40
C TYR A 374 -25.99 -0.37 6.40
N ARG A 375 -25.97 -1.06 7.54
CA ARG A 375 -25.01 -0.81 8.64
C ARG A 375 -24.31 -2.08 9.14
N GLY A 376 -24.44 -3.20 8.43
CA GLY A 376 -23.84 -4.48 8.80
C GLY A 376 -24.86 -5.52 9.21
#